data_cc8f986ad47ccb05a91d0acff251bc21
#
_entry.id   cc8f986ad47ccb05a91d0acff251bc21
#
_cell.length_a   1.000
_cell.length_b   1.000
_cell.length_c   1.000
_cell.angle_alpha   90.00
_cell.angle_beta   90.00
_cell.angle_gamma   90.00
#
_symmetry.space_group_name_H-M   'P 1'
#
loop_
_entity.id
_entity.type
_entity.pdbx_description
1 polymer ?
#
loop_
_entity_poly.entity_id
_entity_poly.type
_entity_poly.pdbx_seq_one_letter_code
_entity_poly.pdbx_strand_id
1 'polypeptide(L)'
;MFLKRDAGGASWLLVCLGNPGDKYENTRHNVGFMVADEIGERQRAPIQKLKFKALTNLFTISGEKVLVMKPVTYMNLSGEAVRPAADFYKIPPDHVLVISDDTALAVGRLRVRRGGSAGGHNGLKSIIQHLGTDQFPRIRVGVGEKPHPDYDMADWVLGHFQGEDKKAIDAAVKRAADAVECLIGEGADRAMNRFNG
;
A
#
# COMPACT_ATOMS: atom_id res chain seq x y z
N MET A 1 -17.30 18.42 21.90
CA MET A 1 -15.96 18.71 22.45
C MET A 1 -14.96 18.12 21.46
N PHE A 2 -14.47 18.91 20.52
CA PHE A 2 -13.46 18.48 19.56
C PHE A 2 -12.13 18.36 20.26
N LEU A 3 -11.64 17.14 20.47
CA LEU A 3 -10.27 16.92 20.92
C LEU A 3 -9.33 17.50 19.87
N LYS A 4 -8.59 18.54 20.19
CA LYS A 4 -7.48 19.05 19.41
C LYS A 4 -6.52 17.86 19.20
N ARG A 5 -6.41 17.38 17.95
CA ARG A 5 -5.32 16.47 17.57
C ARG A 5 -4.01 17.18 17.86
N ASP A 6 -3.15 16.52 18.60
CA ASP A 6 -1.81 17.05 18.92
C ASP A 6 -1.09 17.46 17.64
N ALA A 7 -0.50 18.65 17.65
CA ALA A 7 0.10 19.33 16.50
C ALA A 7 1.35 18.63 15.88
N GLY A 8 1.53 17.32 16.10
CA GLY A 8 2.68 16.56 15.63
C GLY A 8 2.40 15.11 15.24
N GLY A 9 1.19 14.58 15.48
CA GLY A 9 0.86 13.16 15.22
C GLY A 9 0.35 12.89 13.79
N ALA A 10 0.60 11.67 13.26
CA ALA A 10 -0.01 11.23 12.02
C ALA A 10 -1.52 11.02 12.20
N SER A 11 -2.31 11.46 11.21
CA SER A 11 -3.76 11.24 11.14
C SER A 11 -4.12 10.07 10.21
N TRP A 12 -3.19 9.70 9.34
CA TRP A 12 -3.28 8.58 8.41
C TRP A 12 -2.04 7.71 8.47
N LEU A 13 -2.23 6.41 8.24
CA LEU A 13 -1.18 5.45 8.01
C LEU A 13 -1.29 4.95 6.57
N LEU A 14 -0.27 5.19 5.76
CA LEU A 14 -0.17 4.64 4.41
C LEU A 14 0.82 3.48 4.42
N VAL A 15 0.31 2.27 4.27
CA VAL A 15 1.07 1.03 4.28
C VAL A 15 1.30 0.58 2.84
N CYS A 16 2.52 0.59 2.39
CA CYS A 16 2.93 0.12 1.07
C CYS A 16 3.59 -1.25 1.21
N LEU A 17 2.92 -2.30 0.72
CA LEU A 17 3.38 -3.68 0.90
C LEU A 17 4.50 -4.07 -0.06
N GLY A 18 5.41 -4.89 0.43
CA GLY A 18 6.55 -5.45 -0.29
C GLY A 18 7.42 -6.30 0.63
N ASN A 19 8.44 -6.93 0.06
CA ASN A 19 9.48 -7.65 0.77
C ASN A 19 10.79 -6.85 0.77
N PRO A 20 11.55 -6.84 1.89
CA PRO A 20 12.83 -6.15 1.95
C PRO A 20 13.94 -6.94 1.22
N GLY A 21 14.89 -6.20 0.67
CA GLY A 21 16.11 -6.74 0.03
C GLY A 21 16.08 -6.62 -1.49
N ASP A 22 17.29 -6.45 -2.05
CA ASP A 22 17.53 -6.13 -3.47
C ASP A 22 16.93 -7.16 -4.44
N LYS A 23 16.89 -8.44 -4.04
CA LYS A 23 16.30 -9.51 -4.87
C LYS A 23 14.80 -9.37 -5.10
N TYR A 24 14.11 -8.57 -4.28
CA TYR A 24 12.67 -8.33 -4.41
C TYR A 24 12.34 -7.00 -5.07
N GLU A 25 13.36 -6.15 -5.33
CA GLU A 25 13.13 -4.88 -6.00
C GLU A 25 12.44 -5.06 -7.35
N ASN A 26 11.44 -4.22 -7.60
CA ASN A 26 10.67 -4.23 -8.85
C ASN A 26 9.97 -5.56 -9.20
N THR A 27 9.82 -6.47 -8.25
CA THR A 27 8.96 -7.64 -8.43
C THR A 27 7.48 -7.25 -8.35
N ARG A 28 6.58 -8.11 -8.85
CA ARG A 28 5.14 -7.89 -8.78
C ARG A 28 4.65 -7.66 -7.35
N HIS A 29 5.17 -8.44 -6.40
CA HIS A 29 4.81 -8.35 -4.99
C HIS A 29 5.29 -7.06 -4.32
N ASN A 30 6.26 -6.34 -4.91
CA ASN A 30 6.80 -5.09 -4.40
C ASN A 30 6.18 -3.83 -5.03
N VAL A 31 5.08 -3.95 -5.76
CA VAL A 31 4.43 -2.77 -6.36
C VAL A 31 4.02 -1.72 -5.31
N GLY A 32 3.67 -2.14 -4.09
CA GLY A 32 3.42 -1.20 -3.00
C GLY A 32 4.66 -0.37 -2.65
N PHE A 33 5.83 -0.98 -2.58
CA PHE A 33 7.09 -0.25 -2.37
C PHE A 33 7.37 0.74 -3.50
N MET A 34 7.08 0.36 -4.75
CA MET A 34 7.23 1.27 -5.89
C MET A 34 6.33 2.50 -5.75
N VAL A 35 5.09 2.35 -5.27
CA VAL A 35 4.19 3.47 -4.99
C VAL A 35 4.73 4.35 -3.84
N ALA A 36 5.30 3.75 -2.80
CA ALA A 36 5.94 4.51 -1.72
C ALA A 36 7.11 5.36 -2.24
N ASP A 37 7.94 4.80 -3.11
CA ASP A 37 9.07 5.51 -3.69
C ASP A 37 8.61 6.67 -4.59
N GLU A 38 7.57 6.49 -5.42
CA GLU A 38 6.93 7.56 -6.18
C GLU A 38 6.42 8.69 -5.26
N ILE A 39 5.79 8.36 -4.13
CA ILE A 39 5.35 9.36 -3.16
C ILE A 39 6.54 10.09 -2.55
N GLY A 40 7.62 9.36 -2.21
CA GLY A 40 8.85 9.95 -1.71
C GLY A 40 9.46 10.95 -2.70
N GLU A 41 9.49 10.62 -3.99
CA GLU A 41 9.94 11.52 -5.06
C GLU A 41 9.06 12.79 -5.16
N ARG A 42 7.74 12.65 -5.15
CA ARG A 42 6.82 13.80 -5.14
C ARG A 42 7.00 14.71 -3.92
N GLN A 43 7.26 14.11 -2.77
CA GLN A 43 7.51 14.84 -1.51
C GLN A 43 8.97 15.30 -1.36
N ARG A 44 9.84 14.97 -2.32
CA ARG A 44 11.29 15.30 -2.34
C ARG A 44 12.02 14.84 -1.09
N ALA A 45 11.62 13.70 -0.53
CA ALA A 45 12.25 13.13 0.64
C ALA A 45 12.10 11.59 0.65
N PRO A 46 13.17 10.84 0.91
CA PRO A 46 13.12 9.38 0.90
C PRO A 46 12.39 8.82 2.11
N ILE A 47 11.84 7.61 1.96
CA ILE A 47 11.21 6.84 3.03
C ILE A 47 12.25 5.86 3.57
N GLN A 48 13.04 6.28 4.58
CA GLN A 48 14.22 5.53 5.01
C GLN A 48 14.42 5.49 6.54
N LYS A 49 13.56 6.17 7.33
CA LYS A 49 13.68 6.15 8.79
C LYS A 49 13.12 4.85 9.34
N LEU A 50 13.97 4.02 9.94
CA LEU A 50 13.55 2.75 10.54
C LEU A 50 12.73 3.00 11.81
N LYS A 51 11.44 2.64 11.80
CA LYS A 51 10.52 2.69 12.93
C LYS A 51 9.41 1.65 12.75
N PHE A 52 8.93 1.03 13.81
CA PHE A 52 7.86 0.01 13.77
C PHE A 52 8.14 -1.16 12.81
N LYS A 53 9.37 -1.66 12.74
CA LYS A 53 9.77 -2.68 11.76
C LYS A 53 9.45 -2.29 10.32
N ALA A 54 9.56 -1.01 9.99
CA ALA A 54 9.30 -0.44 8.67
C ALA A 54 10.26 0.71 8.36
N LEU A 55 10.55 0.95 7.10
CA LEU A 55 11.08 2.22 6.64
C LEU A 55 9.95 3.22 6.58
N THR A 56 10.11 4.39 7.18
CA THR A 56 9.03 5.37 7.34
C THR A 56 9.47 6.79 7.00
N ASN A 57 8.51 7.61 6.62
CA ASN A 57 8.62 9.07 6.64
C ASN A 57 7.22 9.67 6.90
N LEU A 58 7.20 10.86 7.51
CA LEU A 58 5.98 11.59 7.79
C LEU A 58 5.83 12.73 6.78
N PHE A 59 4.79 12.67 5.98
CA PHE A 59 4.48 13.67 4.95
C PHE A 59 3.19 14.42 5.23
N THR A 60 3.01 15.55 4.56
CA THR A 60 1.69 16.19 4.44
C THR A 60 1.15 15.89 3.05
N ILE A 61 0.07 15.10 2.97
CA ILE A 61 -0.59 14.71 1.73
C ILE A 61 -2.05 15.20 1.81
N SER A 62 -2.47 16.00 0.84
CA SER A 62 -3.83 16.58 0.79
C SER A 62 -4.23 17.29 2.11
N GLY A 63 -3.28 17.94 2.77
CA GLY A 63 -3.48 18.65 4.04
C GLY A 63 -3.44 17.78 5.31
N GLU A 64 -3.36 16.45 5.17
CA GLU A 64 -3.31 15.51 6.28
C GLU A 64 -1.88 15.06 6.60
N LYS A 65 -1.59 14.77 7.86
CA LYS A 65 -0.32 14.18 8.29
C LYS A 65 -0.35 12.67 8.08
N VAL A 66 0.44 12.17 7.16
CA VAL A 66 0.46 10.77 6.72
C VAL A 66 1.79 10.13 7.07
N LEU A 67 1.77 9.10 7.93
CA LEU A 67 2.93 8.24 8.09
C LEU A 67 2.95 7.23 6.92
N VAL A 68 3.87 7.40 5.99
CA VAL A 68 4.11 6.43 4.93
C VAL A 68 5.10 5.39 5.44
N MET A 69 4.76 4.10 5.27
CA MET A 69 5.61 3.01 5.73
C MET A 69 5.75 1.89 4.69
N LYS A 70 6.98 1.40 4.58
CA LYS A 70 7.38 0.20 3.85
C LYS A 70 7.78 -0.85 4.91
N PRO A 71 6.90 -1.82 5.28
CA PRO A 71 7.27 -2.85 6.24
C PRO A 71 8.54 -3.59 5.80
N VAL A 72 9.52 -3.73 6.70
CA VAL A 72 10.73 -4.52 6.45
C VAL A 72 10.66 -5.90 7.11
N THR A 73 9.48 -6.29 7.56
CA THR A 73 9.11 -7.68 7.81
C THR A 73 8.96 -8.38 6.45
N TYR A 74 8.94 -9.71 6.43
CA TYR A 74 8.46 -10.38 5.23
C TYR A 74 6.94 -10.17 5.09
N MET A 75 6.42 -10.35 3.85
CA MET A 75 5.03 -10.05 3.49
C MET A 75 4.01 -10.64 4.47
N ASN A 76 4.16 -11.92 4.84
CA ASN A 76 3.27 -12.62 5.77
C ASN A 76 3.31 -12.11 7.23
N LEU A 77 4.22 -11.18 7.54
CA LEU A 77 4.38 -10.56 8.87
C LEU A 77 4.10 -9.04 8.84
N SER A 78 3.52 -8.52 7.76
CA SER A 78 3.28 -7.07 7.59
C SER A 78 2.46 -6.45 8.73
N GLY A 79 1.53 -7.19 9.32
CA GLY A 79 0.72 -6.74 10.45
C GLY A 79 1.53 -6.43 11.72
N GLU A 80 2.69 -7.07 11.90
CA GLU A 80 3.61 -6.78 13.02
C GLU A 80 4.23 -5.37 12.96
N ALA A 81 4.30 -4.79 11.76
CA ALA A 81 4.72 -3.42 11.56
C ALA A 81 3.54 -2.45 11.67
N VAL A 82 2.39 -2.82 11.11
CA VAL A 82 1.20 -1.95 11.00
C VAL A 82 0.54 -1.70 12.34
N ARG A 83 0.31 -2.75 13.14
CA ARG A 83 -0.40 -2.63 14.42
C ARG A 83 0.28 -1.69 15.40
N PRO A 84 1.59 -1.81 15.69
CA PRO A 84 2.27 -0.87 16.60
C PRO A 84 2.27 0.58 16.12
N ALA A 85 2.34 0.80 14.80
CA ALA A 85 2.28 2.14 14.23
C ALA A 85 0.88 2.77 14.41
N ALA A 86 -0.18 2.00 14.11
CA ALA A 86 -1.56 2.43 14.28
C ALA A 86 -1.87 2.76 15.76
N ASP A 87 -1.45 1.90 16.69
CA ASP A 87 -1.65 2.11 18.13
C ASP A 87 -0.89 3.35 18.65
N PHE A 88 0.36 3.52 18.22
CA PHE A 88 1.20 4.65 18.66
C PHE A 88 0.60 6.01 18.27
N TYR A 89 0.10 6.12 17.03
CA TYR A 89 -0.51 7.36 16.55
C TYR A 89 -2.03 7.41 16.78
N LYS A 90 -2.62 6.37 17.38
CA LYS A 90 -4.06 6.23 17.61
C LYS A 90 -4.87 6.38 16.32
N ILE A 91 -4.38 5.75 15.25
CA ILE A 91 -4.99 5.77 13.93
C ILE A 91 -6.05 4.66 13.87
N PRO A 92 -7.33 4.99 13.63
CA PRO A 92 -8.38 3.99 13.48
C PRO A 92 -8.24 3.22 12.15
N PRO A 93 -8.81 2.00 12.04
CA PRO A 93 -8.66 1.18 10.84
C PRO A 93 -9.10 1.85 9.53
N ASP A 94 -10.13 2.69 9.55
CA ASP A 94 -10.62 3.45 8.38
C ASP A 94 -9.65 4.54 7.90
N HIS A 95 -8.61 4.84 8.68
CA HIS A 95 -7.48 5.72 8.32
C HIS A 95 -6.16 4.94 8.07
N VAL A 96 -6.22 3.62 7.98
CA VAL A 96 -5.10 2.76 7.54
C VAL A 96 -5.31 2.42 6.07
N LEU A 97 -4.64 3.14 5.16
CA LEU A 97 -4.68 2.89 3.73
C LEU A 97 -3.57 1.92 3.33
N VAL A 98 -3.93 0.80 2.68
CA VAL A 98 -2.96 -0.23 2.27
C VAL A 98 -2.85 -0.30 0.75
N ILE A 99 -1.61 -0.28 0.24
CA ILE A 99 -1.30 -0.54 -1.16
C ILE A 99 -0.78 -1.96 -1.30
N SER A 100 -1.41 -2.75 -2.17
CA SER A 100 -1.04 -4.15 -2.43
C SER A 100 -1.11 -4.50 -3.92
N ASP A 101 -0.36 -5.52 -4.34
CA ASP A 101 -0.55 -6.16 -5.64
C ASP A 101 -1.86 -6.96 -5.69
N ASP A 102 -2.35 -7.17 -6.90
CA ASP A 102 -3.55 -7.94 -7.18
C ASP A 102 -3.37 -8.76 -8.47
N THR A 103 -3.28 -10.07 -8.31
CA THR A 103 -3.09 -11.00 -9.43
C THR A 103 -4.37 -11.24 -10.24
N ALA A 104 -5.55 -10.89 -9.72
CA ALA A 104 -6.82 -11.00 -10.44
C ALA A 104 -7.15 -9.77 -11.30
N LEU A 105 -6.31 -8.75 -11.26
CA LEU A 105 -6.44 -7.55 -12.09
C LEU A 105 -5.37 -7.54 -13.19
N ALA A 106 -5.76 -7.15 -14.39
CA ALA A 106 -4.82 -6.95 -15.49
C ALA A 106 -3.73 -5.95 -15.08
N VAL A 107 -2.51 -6.12 -15.63
CA VAL A 107 -1.38 -5.25 -15.34
C VAL A 107 -1.74 -3.78 -15.57
N GLY A 108 -1.45 -2.93 -14.60
CA GLY A 108 -1.70 -1.51 -14.68
C GLY A 108 -3.12 -1.05 -14.29
N ARG A 109 -4.04 -1.98 -14.01
CA ARG A 109 -5.37 -1.61 -13.49
C ARG A 109 -5.31 -1.33 -12.00
N LEU A 110 -6.13 -0.38 -11.56
CA LEU A 110 -6.28 -0.06 -10.14
C LEU A 110 -7.66 -0.48 -9.64
N ARG A 111 -7.73 -0.85 -8.38
CA ARG A 111 -8.99 -1.06 -7.67
C ARG A 111 -8.92 -0.52 -6.25
N VAL A 112 -9.67 0.54 -6.00
CA VAL A 112 -9.86 1.14 -4.68
C VAL A 112 -11.03 0.45 -3.99
N ARG A 113 -10.88 0.09 -2.72
CA ARG A 113 -11.91 -0.53 -1.87
C ARG A 113 -11.87 0.10 -0.47
N ARG A 114 -13.04 0.21 0.18
CA ARG A 114 -13.16 0.65 1.57
C ARG A 114 -12.72 -0.42 2.58
N GLY A 115 -12.80 -1.68 2.18
CA GLY A 115 -12.49 -2.85 3.00
C GLY A 115 -12.68 -4.13 2.20
N GLY A 116 -12.63 -5.27 2.88
CA GLY A 116 -12.88 -6.58 2.31
C GLY A 116 -11.82 -7.62 2.65
N SER A 117 -12.04 -8.87 2.24
CA SER A 117 -11.15 -9.99 2.50
C SER A 117 -9.74 -9.81 1.92
N ALA A 118 -8.82 -10.64 2.37
CA ALA A 118 -7.44 -10.64 1.89
C ALA A 118 -7.29 -11.12 0.43
N GLY A 119 -8.27 -11.85 -0.11
CA GLY A 119 -8.19 -12.39 -1.46
C GLY A 119 -6.96 -13.29 -1.72
N GLY A 120 -6.48 -14.01 -0.71
CA GLY A 120 -5.27 -14.82 -0.81
C GLY A 120 -3.95 -14.08 -0.55
N HIS A 121 -3.95 -12.76 -0.48
CA HIS A 121 -2.74 -11.94 -0.28
C HIS A 121 -2.23 -12.03 1.17
N ASN A 122 -1.03 -12.58 1.36
CA ASN A 122 -0.49 -12.86 2.71
C ASN A 122 -0.25 -11.59 3.55
N GLY A 123 0.15 -10.49 2.93
CA GLY A 123 0.31 -9.21 3.65
C GLY A 123 -1.02 -8.69 4.17
N LEU A 124 -2.09 -8.75 3.37
CA LEU A 124 -3.43 -8.35 3.80
C LEU A 124 -3.97 -9.28 4.89
N LYS A 125 -3.74 -10.61 4.80
CA LYS A 125 -4.09 -11.55 5.88
C LYS A 125 -3.45 -11.16 7.21
N SER A 126 -2.16 -10.87 7.18
CA SER A 126 -1.42 -10.45 8.37
C SER A 126 -1.97 -9.16 8.97
N ILE A 127 -2.26 -8.16 8.14
CA ILE A 127 -2.82 -6.89 8.61
C ILE A 127 -4.21 -7.10 9.21
N ILE A 128 -5.10 -7.85 8.54
CA ILE A 128 -6.44 -8.16 9.05
C ILE A 128 -6.35 -8.85 10.42
N GLN A 129 -5.47 -9.83 10.55
CA GLN A 129 -5.26 -10.55 11.82
C GLN A 129 -4.81 -9.62 12.95
N HIS A 130 -3.87 -8.71 12.68
CA HIS A 130 -3.31 -7.81 13.70
C HIS A 130 -4.23 -6.64 14.03
N LEU A 131 -4.96 -6.09 13.06
CA LEU A 131 -5.93 -5.02 13.30
C LEU A 131 -7.26 -5.55 13.88
N GLY A 132 -7.56 -6.84 13.68
CA GLY A 132 -8.82 -7.46 14.10
C GLY A 132 -10.02 -7.08 13.24
N THR A 133 -9.79 -6.52 12.05
CA THR A 133 -10.84 -6.10 11.10
C THR A 133 -10.30 -6.09 9.67
N ASP A 134 -11.18 -6.30 8.71
CA ASP A 134 -10.93 -6.12 7.28
C ASP A 134 -11.47 -4.77 6.75
N GLN A 135 -12.01 -3.93 7.63
CA GLN A 135 -12.62 -2.64 7.29
C GLN A 135 -11.56 -1.51 7.34
N PHE A 136 -10.63 -1.57 6.40
CA PHE A 136 -9.65 -0.51 6.12
C PHE A 136 -9.52 -0.30 4.62
N PRO A 137 -9.36 0.96 4.15
CA PRO A 137 -9.25 1.25 2.73
C PRO A 137 -7.99 0.64 2.12
N ARG A 138 -8.09 0.27 0.84
CA ARG A 138 -6.98 -0.28 0.07
C ARG A 138 -7.01 0.14 -1.38
N ILE A 139 -5.84 0.31 -1.96
CA ILE A 139 -5.63 0.46 -3.39
C ILE A 139 -4.91 -0.80 -3.86
N ARG A 140 -5.58 -1.59 -4.69
CA ARG A 140 -5.02 -2.80 -5.29
C ARG A 140 -4.50 -2.47 -6.67
N VAL A 141 -3.25 -2.81 -6.93
CA VAL A 141 -2.57 -2.56 -8.21
C VAL A 141 -2.48 -3.88 -8.98
N GLY A 142 -3.08 -3.94 -10.14
CA GLY A 142 -3.08 -5.12 -10.99
C GLY A 142 -1.68 -5.46 -11.49
N VAL A 143 -1.28 -6.70 -11.27
CA VAL A 143 0.01 -7.27 -11.69
C VAL A 143 -0.14 -8.42 -12.67
N GLY A 144 -1.38 -8.72 -13.06
CA GLY A 144 -1.72 -9.76 -14.01
C GLY A 144 -1.82 -11.16 -13.41
N GLU A 145 -2.60 -12.00 -14.07
CA GLU A 145 -2.74 -13.40 -13.70
C GLU A 145 -1.49 -14.21 -14.10
N LYS A 146 -1.22 -15.29 -13.37
CA LYS A 146 -0.16 -16.24 -13.74
C LYS A 146 -0.44 -16.85 -15.10
N PRO A 147 0.61 -17.22 -15.88
CA PRO A 147 0.46 -17.59 -17.28
C PRO A 147 -0.35 -18.88 -17.52
N HIS A 148 -0.41 -19.76 -16.52
CA HIS A 148 -1.22 -20.98 -16.54
C HIS A 148 -1.55 -21.46 -15.12
N PRO A 149 -2.60 -22.28 -14.94
CA PRO A 149 -3.07 -22.69 -13.59
C PRO A 149 -2.02 -23.38 -12.72
N ASP A 150 -1.14 -24.17 -13.33
CA ASP A 150 -0.11 -24.93 -12.62
C ASP A 150 1.14 -24.10 -12.25
N TYR A 151 1.21 -22.85 -12.72
CA TYR A 151 2.33 -21.96 -12.35
C TYR A 151 2.25 -21.61 -10.86
N ASP A 152 3.38 -21.70 -10.14
CA ASP A 152 3.41 -21.36 -8.73
C ASP A 152 3.12 -19.87 -8.50
N MET A 153 2.20 -19.55 -7.59
CA MET A 153 1.79 -18.17 -7.33
C MET A 153 2.91 -17.36 -6.69
N ALA A 154 3.72 -17.98 -5.81
CA ALA A 154 4.84 -17.29 -5.18
C ALA A 154 5.90 -16.93 -6.23
N ASP A 155 6.22 -17.85 -7.13
CA ASP A 155 7.15 -17.57 -8.23
C ASP A 155 6.62 -16.47 -9.16
N TRP A 156 5.31 -16.43 -9.41
CA TRP A 156 4.70 -15.39 -10.22
C TRP A 156 4.85 -14.00 -9.60
N VAL A 157 4.45 -13.84 -8.34
CA VAL A 157 4.50 -12.52 -7.68
C VAL A 157 5.93 -12.07 -7.34
N LEU A 158 6.87 -12.99 -7.23
CA LEU A 158 8.30 -12.69 -7.07
C LEU A 158 9.01 -12.45 -8.40
N GLY A 159 8.32 -12.62 -9.53
CA GLY A 159 8.84 -12.31 -10.86
C GLY A 159 8.79 -10.81 -11.18
N HIS A 160 9.64 -10.39 -12.12
CA HIS A 160 9.75 -9.00 -12.58
C HIS A 160 8.80 -8.71 -13.74
N PHE A 161 8.42 -7.45 -13.91
CA PHE A 161 7.71 -6.97 -15.10
C PHE A 161 8.67 -6.84 -16.28
N GLN A 162 8.19 -7.18 -17.48
CA GLN A 162 8.96 -7.09 -18.72
C GLN A 162 8.15 -6.40 -19.84
N GLY A 163 8.84 -5.80 -20.80
CA GLY A 163 8.22 -5.23 -21.99
C GLY A 163 7.11 -4.22 -21.70
N GLU A 164 5.95 -4.43 -22.30
CA GLU A 164 4.80 -3.54 -22.14
C GLU A 164 4.23 -3.55 -20.70
N ASP A 165 4.33 -4.68 -19.98
CA ASP A 165 3.93 -4.76 -18.57
C ASP A 165 4.73 -3.79 -17.69
N LYS A 166 6.04 -3.63 -17.96
CA LYS A 166 6.86 -2.67 -17.22
C LYS A 166 6.38 -1.24 -17.43
N LYS A 167 6.04 -0.86 -18.66
CA LYS A 167 5.50 0.48 -18.96
C LYS A 167 4.14 0.69 -18.30
N ALA A 168 3.28 -0.33 -18.36
CA ALA A 168 1.95 -0.28 -17.77
C ALA A 168 2.02 -0.11 -16.24
N ILE A 169 2.95 -0.82 -15.58
CA ILE A 169 3.10 -0.72 -14.13
C ILE A 169 3.71 0.62 -13.71
N ASP A 170 4.67 1.17 -14.46
CA ASP A 170 5.24 2.49 -14.18
C ASP A 170 4.16 3.59 -14.23
N ALA A 171 3.24 3.52 -15.20
CA ALA A 171 2.10 4.42 -15.28
C ALA A 171 1.10 4.17 -14.12
N ALA A 172 0.86 2.91 -13.77
CA ALA A 172 -0.04 2.55 -12.67
C ALA A 172 0.47 3.00 -11.30
N VAL A 173 1.77 2.94 -11.05
CA VAL A 173 2.41 3.44 -9.82
C VAL A 173 2.13 4.93 -9.62
N LYS A 174 2.26 5.73 -10.69
CA LYS A 174 1.92 7.17 -10.64
C LYS A 174 0.43 7.40 -10.39
N ARG A 175 -0.44 6.66 -11.09
CA ARG A 175 -1.89 6.71 -10.85
C ARG A 175 -2.29 6.24 -9.46
N ALA A 176 -1.58 5.27 -8.88
CA ALA A 176 -1.83 4.83 -7.50
C ALA A 176 -1.47 5.92 -6.49
N ALA A 177 -0.39 6.67 -6.71
CA ALA A 177 -0.06 7.84 -5.91
C ALA A 177 -1.15 8.94 -6.02
N ASP A 178 -1.69 9.19 -7.22
CA ASP A 178 -2.83 10.10 -7.41
C ASP A 178 -4.07 9.60 -6.64
N ALA A 179 -4.31 8.29 -6.64
CA ALA A 179 -5.43 7.68 -5.92
C ALA A 179 -5.27 7.80 -4.40
N VAL A 180 -4.04 7.73 -3.87
CA VAL A 180 -3.73 8.00 -2.45
C VAL A 180 -4.11 9.45 -2.10
N GLU A 181 -3.66 10.42 -2.89
CA GLU A 181 -3.97 11.84 -2.66
C GLU A 181 -5.48 12.10 -2.69
N CYS A 182 -6.19 11.53 -3.67
CA CYS A 182 -7.64 11.63 -3.81
C CYS A 182 -8.36 10.98 -2.63
N LEU A 183 -7.98 9.77 -2.22
CA LEU A 183 -8.63 9.07 -1.12
C LEU A 183 -8.46 9.81 0.21
N ILE A 184 -7.27 10.31 0.51
CA ILE A 184 -6.99 11.05 1.73
C ILE A 184 -7.70 12.41 1.74
N GLY A 185 -7.71 13.12 0.61
CA GLY A 185 -8.27 14.48 0.53
C GLY A 185 -9.77 14.54 0.25
N GLU A 186 -10.29 13.63 -0.57
CA GLU A 186 -11.66 13.67 -1.07
C GLU A 186 -12.50 12.46 -0.63
N GLY A 187 -11.88 11.46 -0.01
CA GLY A 187 -12.54 10.26 0.51
C GLY A 187 -12.59 9.08 -0.48
N ALA A 188 -12.90 7.91 0.09
CA ALA A 188 -12.85 6.63 -0.64
C ALA A 188 -13.84 6.56 -1.81
N ASP A 189 -15.04 7.13 -1.71
CA ASP A 189 -16.03 7.10 -2.80
C ASP A 189 -15.54 7.84 -4.03
N ARG A 190 -14.95 9.02 -3.83
CA ARG A 190 -14.39 9.81 -4.92
C ARG A 190 -13.25 9.05 -5.61
N ALA A 191 -12.36 8.48 -4.80
CA ALA A 191 -11.26 7.66 -5.32
C ALA A 191 -11.76 6.42 -6.07
N MET A 192 -12.78 5.72 -5.54
CA MET A 192 -13.40 4.57 -6.23
C MET A 192 -14.00 4.96 -7.58
N ASN A 193 -14.74 6.06 -7.64
CA ASN A 193 -15.35 6.54 -8.88
C ASN A 193 -14.33 6.95 -9.94
N ARG A 194 -13.19 7.51 -9.51
CA ARG A 194 -12.17 8.05 -10.40
C ARG A 194 -11.15 7.02 -10.89
N PHE A 195 -10.83 6.02 -10.06
CA PHE A 195 -9.70 5.11 -10.32
C PHE A 195 -10.10 3.65 -10.56
N ASN A 196 -11.33 3.23 -10.27
CA ASN A 196 -11.84 1.90 -10.58
C ASN A 196 -12.30 1.83 -12.04
N GLY A 197 -11.36 1.66 -12.97
CA GLY A 197 -11.72 1.59 -14.38
C GLY A 197 -10.71 0.78 -15.19
#